data_3e3d80a101d643cf0fd09fb68c84dba9
#
_entry.id   3e3d80a101d643cf0fd09fb68c84dba9
#
_cell.length_a   1.000
_cell.length_b   1.000
_cell.length_c   1.000
_cell.angle_alpha   90.00
_cell.angle_beta   90.00
_cell.angle_gamma   90.00
#
_symmetry.space_group_name_H-M   'P 1'
#
loop_
_entity.id
_entity.type
_entity.pdbx_description
1 polymer ?
#
loop_
_entity_poly.entity_id
_entity_poly.type
_entity_poly.pdbx_seq_one_letter_code
_entity_poly.pdbx_strand_id
1 'polypeptide(L)'
;MAEELKIGVIGLGARGYSILENIHCEMDGIRVVHVCDIYEDRALAGQKCVLERQGHKPKCSTDYRRVIEDPDVDVVVIMSAWENHIPATVAAMRAGKYVGCEVGGAYSIDDCWELIRAYEETGRHAMLLENCCFGRDELMVLNMVKMGLFGKVVECEGGYHHDLRGEVAYGEINRHYRQRNYLNRNCENYPTHELGPIAKVLGINRGNRMLSLTSMASGAWGVN
;
A
#
# COMPACT_ATOMS: atom_id res chain seq x y z
N MET A 1 30.53 -6.16 0.60
CA MET A 1 29.38 -5.35 0.11
C MET A 1 28.15 -5.90 0.82
N ALA A 2 27.28 -5.06 1.32
CA ALA A 2 26.00 -5.53 1.85
C ALA A 2 25.24 -6.25 0.72
N GLU A 3 24.56 -7.35 1.02
CA GLU A 3 23.76 -8.08 0.06
C GLU A 3 22.58 -7.22 -0.40
N GLU A 4 22.37 -7.05 -1.70
CA GLU A 4 21.25 -6.26 -2.22
C GLU A 4 19.95 -6.99 -1.97
N LEU A 5 18.93 -6.28 -1.47
CA LEU A 5 17.58 -6.78 -1.29
C LEU A 5 16.86 -6.80 -2.64
N LYS A 6 16.46 -7.98 -3.11
CA LYS A 6 15.81 -8.15 -4.39
C LYS A 6 14.31 -8.01 -4.27
N ILE A 7 13.75 -7.05 -4.98
CA ILE A 7 12.31 -6.77 -4.92
C ILE A 7 11.60 -7.12 -6.22
N GLY A 8 10.37 -7.59 -6.07
CA GLY A 8 9.39 -7.73 -7.14
C GLY A 8 8.27 -6.71 -6.97
N VAL A 9 7.90 -6.01 -8.04
CA VAL A 9 6.92 -4.92 -8.01
C VAL A 9 5.66 -5.33 -8.77
N ILE A 10 4.50 -5.26 -8.13
CA ILE A 10 3.19 -5.60 -8.68
C ILE A 10 2.31 -4.34 -8.73
N GLY A 11 1.89 -3.95 -9.92
CA GLY A 11 1.06 -2.76 -10.15
C GLY A 11 1.89 -1.54 -10.54
N LEU A 12 1.79 -1.14 -11.80
CA LEU A 12 2.53 -0.06 -12.43
C LEU A 12 1.58 1.01 -13.02
N GLY A 13 0.47 1.25 -12.33
CA GLY A 13 -0.36 2.43 -12.55
C GLY A 13 0.42 3.71 -12.23
N ALA A 14 -0.21 4.88 -12.35
CA ALA A 14 0.48 6.17 -12.15
C ALA A 14 1.30 6.23 -10.85
N ARG A 15 0.71 5.82 -9.71
CA ARG A 15 1.39 5.79 -8.41
C ARG A 15 2.52 4.76 -8.39
N GLY A 16 2.24 3.52 -8.83
CA GLY A 16 3.22 2.44 -8.80
C GLY A 16 4.43 2.73 -9.68
N TYR A 17 4.21 3.28 -10.88
CA TYR A 17 5.30 3.68 -11.76
C TYR A 17 6.15 4.81 -11.16
N SER A 18 5.50 5.84 -10.59
CA SER A 18 6.22 6.94 -9.94
C SER A 18 7.08 6.47 -8.76
N ILE A 19 6.58 5.55 -7.94
CA ILE A 19 7.36 4.98 -6.83
C ILE A 19 8.49 4.09 -7.35
N LEU A 20 8.25 3.27 -8.38
CA LEU A 20 9.29 2.47 -9.01
C LEU A 20 10.44 3.38 -9.49
N GLU A 21 10.12 4.42 -10.25
CA GLU A 21 11.10 5.31 -10.87
C GLU A 21 11.88 6.15 -9.86
N ASN A 22 11.17 6.78 -8.92
CA ASN A 22 11.75 7.84 -8.06
C ASN A 22 12.17 7.35 -6.68
N ILE A 23 11.80 6.12 -6.30
CA ILE A 23 12.13 5.55 -5.00
C ILE A 23 12.87 4.24 -5.16
N HIS A 24 12.22 3.18 -5.68
CA HIS A 24 12.81 1.85 -5.68
C HIS A 24 14.08 1.76 -6.53
N CYS A 25 14.11 2.45 -7.67
CA CYS A 25 15.29 2.46 -8.54
C CYS A 25 16.44 3.33 -8.02
N GLU A 26 16.15 4.25 -7.10
CA GLU A 26 17.12 5.21 -6.54
C GLU A 26 17.63 4.82 -5.13
N MET A 27 17.01 3.82 -4.49
CA MET A 27 17.41 3.39 -3.15
C MET A 27 18.66 2.49 -3.20
N ASP A 28 19.68 2.86 -2.42
CA ASP A 28 20.85 2.03 -2.21
C ASP A 28 20.47 0.68 -1.56
N GLY A 29 21.08 -0.39 -2.03
CA GLY A 29 20.85 -1.74 -1.49
C GLY A 29 19.55 -2.40 -1.96
N ILE A 30 18.80 -1.77 -2.86
CA ILE A 30 17.58 -2.33 -3.49
C ILE A 30 17.85 -2.66 -4.95
N ARG A 31 17.47 -3.87 -5.36
CA ARG A 31 17.51 -4.31 -6.74
C ARG A 31 16.14 -4.78 -7.20
N VAL A 32 15.56 -4.12 -8.20
CA VAL A 32 14.27 -4.52 -8.78
C VAL A 32 14.50 -5.66 -9.77
N VAL A 33 14.11 -6.87 -9.44
CA VAL A 33 14.39 -8.07 -10.26
C VAL A 33 13.19 -8.55 -11.09
N HIS A 34 11.96 -8.14 -10.70
CA HIS A 34 10.75 -8.50 -11.42
C HIS A 34 9.73 -7.36 -11.35
N VAL A 35 9.10 -7.03 -12.47
CA VAL A 35 8.01 -6.04 -12.56
C VAL A 35 6.77 -6.67 -13.18
N CYS A 36 5.58 -6.28 -12.70
CA CYS A 36 4.32 -6.84 -13.16
C CYS A 36 3.20 -5.81 -13.18
N ASP A 37 2.44 -5.80 -14.26
CA ASP A 37 1.13 -5.13 -14.34
C ASP A 37 0.22 -5.95 -15.27
N ILE A 38 -1.08 -5.98 -15.01
CA ILE A 38 -2.05 -6.68 -15.87
C ILE A 38 -2.07 -6.11 -17.30
N TYR A 39 -1.65 -4.87 -17.48
CA TYR A 39 -1.48 -4.22 -18.78
C TYR A 39 -0.02 -4.36 -19.23
N GLU A 40 0.19 -5.04 -20.35
CA GLU A 40 1.52 -5.34 -20.87
C GLU A 40 2.35 -4.06 -21.15
N ASP A 41 1.72 -3.03 -21.68
CA ASP A 41 2.38 -1.74 -21.94
C ASP A 41 2.94 -1.10 -20.65
N ARG A 42 2.24 -1.21 -19.53
CA ARG A 42 2.72 -0.73 -18.23
C ARG A 42 3.85 -1.61 -17.68
N ALA A 43 3.72 -2.92 -17.82
CA ALA A 43 4.76 -3.85 -17.39
C ALA A 43 6.07 -3.64 -18.18
N LEU A 44 5.99 -3.45 -19.51
CA LEU A 44 7.13 -3.12 -20.35
C LEU A 44 7.74 -1.75 -20.04
N ALA A 45 6.90 -0.74 -19.75
CA ALA A 45 7.38 0.57 -19.33
C ALA A 45 8.18 0.48 -18.01
N GLY A 46 7.69 -0.28 -17.03
CA GLY A 46 8.41 -0.55 -15.78
C GLY A 46 9.73 -1.29 -16.01
N GLN A 47 9.74 -2.29 -16.88
CA GLN A 47 10.98 -3.01 -17.25
C GLN A 47 12.03 -2.07 -17.87
N LYS A 48 11.58 -1.17 -18.74
CA LYS A 48 12.44 -0.16 -19.36
C LYS A 48 12.99 0.82 -18.32
N CYS A 49 12.15 1.30 -17.41
CA CYS A 49 12.55 2.18 -16.33
C CYS A 49 13.68 1.58 -15.49
N VAL A 50 13.54 0.32 -15.05
CA VAL A 50 14.58 -0.36 -14.27
C VAL A 50 15.87 -0.52 -15.07
N LEU A 51 15.76 -0.87 -16.36
CA LEU A 51 16.94 -1.00 -17.24
C LEU A 51 17.70 0.33 -17.34
N GLU A 52 16.98 1.45 -17.48
CA GLU A 52 17.58 2.79 -17.61
C GLU A 52 18.18 3.30 -16.29
N ARG A 53 17.53 2.98 -15.15
CA ARG A 53 17.94 3.49 -13.83
C ARG A 53 18.96 2.60 -13.12
N GLN A 54 18.77 1.28 -13.15
CA GLN A 54 19.63 0.33 -12.45
C GLN A 54 20.60 -0.44 -13.37
N GLY A 55 20.56 -0.22 -14.71
CA GLY A 55 21.49 -0.80 -15.65
C GLY A 55 21.33 -2.30 -15.92
N HIS A 56 20.21 -2.92 -15.47
CA HIS A 56 19.90 -4.32 -15.74
C HIS A 56 18.44 -4.49 -16.14
N LYS A 57 18.16 -5.56 -16.89
CA LYS A 57 16.82 -5.87 -17.36
C LYS A 57 16.12 -6.81 -16.38
N PRO A 58 15.07 -6.36 -15.61
CA PRO A 58 14.33 -7.23 -14.74
C PRO A 58 13.44 -8.19 -15.53
N LYS A 59 12.96 -9.26 -14.90
CA LYS A 59 11.85 -10.06 -15.44
C LYS A 59 10.61 -9.20 -15.55
N CYS A 60 9.72 -9.53 -16.49
CA CYS A 60 8.49 -8.79 -16.76
C CYS A 60 7.35 -9.76 -16.98
N SER A 61 6.20 -9.52 -16.37
CA SER A 61 5.02 -10.38 -16.51
C SER A 61 3.71 -9.62 -16.41
N THR A 62 2.62 -10.24 -16.88
CA THR A 62 1.25 -9.73 -16.72
C THR A 62 0.45 -10.52 -15.67
N ASP A 63 1.02 -11.54 -15.08
CA ASP A 63 0.45 -12.31 -13.98
C ASP A 63 1.30 -12.12 -12.72
N TYR A 64 0.74 -11.54 -11.67
CA TYR A 64 1.43 -11.25 -10.42
C TYR A 64 1.92 -12.51 -9.70
N ARG A 65 1.33 -13.68 -9.96
CA ARG A 65 1.78 -14.96 -9.41
C ARG A 65 3.21 -15.29 -9.85
N ARG A 66 3.61 -14.87 -11.04
CA ARG A 66 4.98 -15.03 -11.53
C ARG A 66 6.00 -14.28 -10.68
N VAL A 67 5.63 -13.13 -10.12
CA VAL A 67 6.48 -12.38 -9.18
C VAL A 67 6.59 -13.11 -7.85
N ILE A 68 5.47 -13.63 -7.35
CA ILE A 68 5.39 -14.35 -6.07
C ILE A 68 6.19 -15.65 -6.11
N GLU A 69 6.09 -16.39 -7.21
CA GLU A 69 6.77 -17.67 -7.42
C GLU A 69 8.26 -17.51 -7.79
N ASP A 70 8.72 -16.30 -8.09
CA ASP A 70 10.09 -16.06 -8.52
C ASP A 70 11.07 -16.26 -7.35
N PRO A 71 12.00 -17.24 -7.47
CA PRO A 71 12.97 -17.52 -6.41
C PRO A 71 13.97 -16.39 -6.18
N ASP A 72 14.16 -15.50 -7.18
CA ASP A 72 15.07 -14.36 -7.06
C ASP A 72 14.45 -13.17 -6.29
N VAL A 73 13.16 -13.21 -5.95
CA VAL A 73 12.46 -12.15 -5.23
C VAL A 73 12.49 -12.43 -3.73
N ASP A 74 12.99 -11.51 -2.94
CA ASP A 74 12.98 -11.54 -1.46
C ASP A 74 11.74 -10.86 -0.90
N VAL A 75 11.39 -9.71 -1.47
CA VAL A 75 10.27 -8.85 -1.05
C VAL A 75 9.36 -8.54 -2.22
N VAL A 76 8.06 -8.66 -2.01
CA VAL A 76 7.04 -8.26 -2.99
C VAL A 76 6.45 -6.91 -2.57
N VAL A 77 6.50 -5.93 -3.47
CA VAL A 77 5.85 -4.62 -3.27
C VAL A 77 4.57 -4.58 -4.11
N ILE A 78 3.44 -4.41 -3.44
CA ILE A 78 2.10 -4.47 -4.05
C ILE A 78 1.52 -3.05 -4.14
N MET A 79 1.34 -2.56 -5.35
CA MET A 79 0.80 -1.24 -5.70
C MET A 79 -0.33 -1.37 -6.72
N SER A 80 -1.02 -2.49 -6.74
CA SER A 80 -2.10 -2.82 -7.65
C SER A 80 -3.44 -2.21 -7.22
N ALA A 81 -4.54 -2.68 -7.81
CA ALA A 81 -5.88 -2.29 -7.37
C ALA A 81 -6.18 -2.83 -5.96
N TRP A 82 -6.94 -2.08 -5.18
CA TRP A 82 -7.23 -2.37 -3.77
C TRP A 82 -7.76 -3.78 -3.53
N GLU A 83 -8.66 -4.28 -4.38
CA GLU A 83 -9.23 -5.62 -4.28
C GLU A 83 -8.20 -6.74 -4.39
N ASN A 84 -7.02 -6.44 -4.92
CA ASN A 84 -5.94 -7.42 -5.04
C ASN A 84 -4.92 -7.34 -3.89
N HIS A 85 -4.99 -6.32 -3.04
CA HIS A 85 -3.97 -6.08 -2.01
C HIS A 85 -3.83 -7.26 -1.04
N ILE A 86 -4.90 -7.67 -0.38
CA ILE A 86 -4.83 -8.75 0.61
C ILE A 86 -4.62 -10.12 -0.04
N PRO A 87 -5.35 -10.51 -1.11
CA PRO A 87 -5.08 -11.79 -1.78
C PRO A 87 -3.63 -11.95 -2.24
N ALA A 88 -3.05 -10.93 -2.85
CA ALA A 88 -1.65 -10.97 -3.29
C ALA A 88 -0.66 -10.97 -2.11
N THR A 89 -0.95 -10.20 -1.05
CA THR A 89 -0.14 -10.17 0.17
C THR A 89 -0.08 -11.55 0.84
N VAL A 90 -1.24 -12.16 1.07
CA VAL A 90 -1.35 -13.49 1.67
C VAL A 90 -0.63 -14.55 0.82
N ALA A 91 -0.83 -14.52 -0.49
CA ALA A 91 -0.15 -15.43 -1.40
C ALA A 91 1.39 -15.27 -1.35
N ALA A 92 1.89 -14.03 -1.32
CA ALA A 92 3.32 -13.76 -1.21
C ALA A 92 3.91 -14.21 0.13
N MET A 93 3.22 -13.97 1.25
CA MET A 93 3.64 -14.46 2.58
C MET A 93 3.72 -15.99 2.61
N ARG A 94 2.70 -16.68 2.08
CA ARG A 94 2.68 -18.15 1.98
C ARG A 94 3.75 -18.71 1.05
N ALA A 95 4.18 -17.94 0.06
CA ALA A 95 5.34 -18.25 -0.78
C ALA A 95 6.69 -17.92 -0.11
N GLY A 96 6.69 -17.51 1.16
CA GLY A 96 7.89 -17.23 1.93
C GLY A 96 8.49 -15.84 1.70
N LYS A 97 7.77 -14.91 1.05
CA LYS A 97 8.24 -13.56 0.78
C LYS A 97 7.85 -12.59 1.90
N TYR A 98 8.66 -11.54 2.08
CA TYR A 98 8.22 -10.35 2.80
C TYR A 98 7.38 -9.46 1.89
N VAL A 99 6.49 -8.66 2.45
CA VAL A 99 5.57 -7.85 1.63
C VAL A 99 5.51 -6.41 2.10
N GLY A 100 5.60 -5.47 1.16
CA GLY A 100 5.16 -4.09 1.32
C GLY A 100 3.86 -3.90 0.51
N CYS A 101 2.76 -3.53 1.15
CA CYS A 101 1.48 -3.32 0.48
C CYS A 101 1.08 -1.85 0.56
N GLU A 102 0.80 -1.23 -0.59
CA GLU A 102 0.28 0.14 -0.66
C GLU A 102 -1.08 0.25 0.04
N VAL A 103 -1.42 1.47 0.41
CA VAL A 103 -2.67 1.77 1.12
C VAL A 103 -3.92 1.38 0.33
N GLY A 104 -5.02 1.16 1.04
CA GLY A 104 -6.28 0.65 0.51
C GLY A 104 -6.78 -0.57 1.29
N GLY A 105 -5.88 -1.25 1.99
CA GLY A 105 -6.17 -2.25 3.00
C GLY A 105 -7.10 -3.39 2.56
N ALA A 106 -7.77 -3.94 3.54
CA ALA A 106 -8.69 -5.06 3.38
C ALA A 106 -10.10 -4.61 2.98
N TYR A 107 -10.80 -5.45 2.24
CA TYR A 107 -12.20 -5.25 1.85
C TYR A 107 -13.20 -5.81 2.86
N SER A 108 -12.76 -6.73 3.69
CA SER A 108 -13.60 -7.44 4.65
C SER A 108 -12.84 -7.73 5.94
N ILE A 109 -13.58 -8.09 6.98
CA ILE A 109 -13.00 -8.59 8.23
C ILE A 109 -12.29 -9.92 7.97
N ASP A 110 -12.81 -10.75 7.07
CA ASP A 110 -12.19 -12.03 6.71
C ASP A 110 -10.82 -11.83 6.07
N ASP A 111 -10.65 -10.81 5.21
CA ASP A 111 -9.34 -10.44 4.66
C ASP A 111 -8.35 -10.08 5.76
N CYS A 112 -8.79 -9.35 6.78
CA CYS A 112 -7.94 -9.01 7.93
C CYS A 112 -7.49 -10.27 8.67
N TRP A 113 -8.40 -11.24 8.88
CA TRP A 113 -8.07 -12.50 9.52
C TRP A 113 -7.18 -13.39 8.65
N GLU A 114 -7.37 -13.40 7.34
CA GLU A 114 -6.47 -14.13 6.42
C GLU A 114 -5.03 -13.59 6.49
N LEU A 115 -4.86 -12.27 6.60
CA LEU A 115 -3.55 -11.66 6.76
C LEU A 115 -2.86 -12.13 8.08
N ILE A 116 -3.62 -12.15 9.18
CA ILE A 116 -3.12 -12.62 10.47
C ILE A 116 -2.76 -14.11 10.42
N ARG A 117 -3.64 -14.94 9.84
CA ARG A 117 -3.36 -16.40 9.68
C ARG A 117 -2.11 -16.63 8.83
N ALA A 118 -1.95 -15.91 7.72
CA ALA A 118 -0.76 -16.01 6.88
C ALA A 118 0.52 -15.66 7.66
N TYR A 119 0.46 -14.64 8.52
CA TYR A 119 1.58 -14.31 9.40
C TYR A 119 1.88 -15.43 10.41
N GLU A 120 0.86 -15.96 11.08
CA GLU A 120 0.99 -17.05 12.06
C GLU A 120 1.51 -18.35 11.41
N GLU A 121 1.07 -18.65 10.19
CA GLU A 121 1.48 -19.83 9.43
C GLU A 121 2.94 -19.75 8.96
N THR A 122 3.40 -18.56 8.56
CA THR A 122 4.65 -18.42 7.80
C THR A 122 5.76 -17.67 8.55
N GLY A 123 5.42 -16.89 9.55
CA GLY A 123 6.33 -15.95 10.20
C GLY A 123 6.79 -14.79 9.28
N ARG A 124 6.21 -14.65 8.08
CA ARG A 124 6.56 -13.57 7.15
C ARG A 124 5.76 -12.32 7.46
N HIS A 125 6.44 -11.19 7.45
CA HIS A 125 5.81 -9.90 7.73
C HIS A 125 5.27 -9.26 6.46
N ALA A 126 4.10 -8.62 6.59
CA ALA A 126 3.56 -7.66 5.65
C ALA A 126 3.49 -6.29 6.31
N MET A 127 3.93 -5.25 5.61
CA MET A 127 3.87 -3.86 6.05
C MET A 127 2.92 -3.08 5.17
N LEU A 128 1.95 -2.39 5.78
CA LEU A 128 1.16 -1.37 5.09
C LEU A 128 2.05 -0.14 4.87
N LEU A 129 2.18 0.28 3.61
CA LEU A 129 3.05 1.40 3.22
C LEU A 129 2.33 2.74 3.39
N GLU A 130 1.79 3.00 4.59
CA GLU A 130 1.08 4.23 4.94
C GLU A 130 2.07 5.38 5.13
N ASN A 131 2.28 6.17 4.09
CA ASN A 131 3.28 7.23 4.08
C ASN A 131 3.00 8.35 5.09
N CYS A 132 1.72 8.68 5.38
CA CYS A 132 1.37 9.72 6.37
C CYS A 132 1.76 9.33 7.81
N CYS A 133 2.05 8.06 8.06
CA CYS A 133 2.63 7.63 9.34
C CYS A 133 4.11 7.96 9.51
N PHE A 134 4.80 8.38 8.45
CA PHE A 134 6.26 8.55 8.42
C PHE A 134 6.68 9.94 7.91
N GLY A 135 5.72 10.83 7.67
CA GLY A 135 5.98 12.22 7.35
C GLY A 135 6.74 12.92 8.51
N ARG A 136 7.52 13.93 8.16
CA ARG A 136 8.36 14.63 9.13
C ARG A 136 7.52 15.29 10.24
N ASP A 137 6.40 15.90 9.87
CA ASP A 137 5.52 16.61 10.80
C ASP A 137 4.76 15.63 11.69
N GLU A 138 4.26 14.52 11.14
CA GLU A 138 3.60 13.46 11.90
C GLU A 138 4.56 12.80 12.90
N LEU A 139 5.80 12.55 12.50
CA LEU A 139 6.83 12.01 13.41
C LEU A 139 7.23 13.01 14.49
N MET A 140 7.26 14.31 14.17
CA MET A 140 7.49 15.36 15.14
C MET A 140 6.40 15.40 16.20
N VAL A 141 5.12 15.43 15.78
CA VAL A 141 3.97 15.41 16.70
C VAL A 141 3.98 14.15 17.56
N LEU A 142 4.20 12.98 16.95
CA LEU A 142 4.32 11.72 17.70
C LEU A 142 5.42 11.78 18.78
N ASN A 143 6.56 12.37 18.46
CA ASN A 143 7.64 12.53 19.42
C ASN A 143 7.26 13.51 20.56
N MET A 144 6.61 14.62 20.24
CA MET A 144 6.11 15.58 21.22
C MET A 144 5.10 14.93 22.19
N VAL A 145 4.20 14.07 21.66
CA VAL A 145 3.26 13.29 22.50
C VAL A 145 4.03 12.35 23.42
N LYS A 146 5.03 11.63 22.91
CA LYS A 146 5.87 10.73 23.73
C LYS A 146 6.66 11.45 24.82
N MET A 147 7.02 12.70 24.58
CA MET A 147 7.67 13.57 25.56
C MET A 147 6.69 14.17 26.58
N GLY A 148 5.40 13.96 26.41
CA GLY A 148 4.37 14.49 27.31
C GLY A 148 4.07 15.98 27.15
N LEU A 149 4.53 16.62 26.06
CA LEU A 149 4.39 18.06 25.86
C LEU A 149 2.93 18.53 25.75
N PHE A 150 2.03 17.65 25.29
CA PHE A 150 0.60 17.92 25.21
C PHE A 150 -0.18 17.48 26.47
N GLY A 151 0.49 16.88 27.44
CA GLY A 151 -0.18 16.23 28.55
C GLY A 151 -0.98 15.00 28.09
N LYS A 152 -2.14 14.77 28.70
CA LYS A 152 -3.03 13.67 28.30
C LYS A 152 -3.80 14.05 27.03
N VAL A 153 -3.56 13.32 25.95
CA VAL A 153 -4.36 13.47 24.72
C VAL A 153 -5.77 12.94 24.96
N VAL A 154 -6.77 13.78 24.78
CA VAL A 154 -8.19 13.46 25.03
C VAL A 154 -9.00 13.35 23.73
N GLU A 155 -8.54 14.00 22.66
CA GLU A 155 -9.20 14.02 21.36
C GLU A 155 -8.17 14.14 20.24
N CYS A 156 -8.44 13.53 19.12
CA CYS A 156 -7.71 13.71 17.86
C CYS A 156 -8.73 13.86 16.74
N GLU A 157 -8.47 14.79 15.84
CA GLU A 157 -9.25 15.01 14.62
C GLU A 157 -8.32 14.84 13.40
N GLY A 158 -8.84 14.29 12.33
CA GLY A 158 -8.12 14.14 11.08
C GLY A 158 -9.09 13.99 9.91
N GLY A 159 -8.62 14.32 8.72
CA GLY A 159 -9.40 14.19 7.49
C GLY A 159 -8.51 14.19 6.28
N TYR A 160 -8.90 13.41 5.28
CA TYR A 160 -8.23 13.37 3.99
C TYR A 160 -9.15 13.89 2.89
N HIS A 161 -8.78 15.03 2.32
CA HIS A 161 -9.52 15.67 1.25
C HIS A 161 -8.68 15.70 -0.01
N HIS A 162 -9.15 15.03 -1.07
CA HIS A 162 -8.43 14.90 -2.33
C HIS A 162 -9.37 15.06 -3.51
N ASP A 163 -9.03 15.90 -4.46
CA ASP A 163 -9.76 15.99 -5.72
C ASP A 163 -9.41 14.80 -6.63
N LEU A 164 -10.29 13.82 -6.64
CA LEU A 164 -10.16 12.61 -7.44
C LEU A 164 -11.02 12.61 -8.71
N ARG A 165 -11.62 13.75 -9.09
CA ARG A 165 -12.52 13.83 -10.26
C ARG A 165 -11.86 13.30 -11.53
N GLY A 166 -10.61 13.67 -11.78
CA GLY A 166 -9.85 13.19 -12.94
C GLY A 166 -9.59 11.68 -12.96
N GLU A 167 -9.46 11.06 -11.79
CA GLU A 167 -9.23 9.61 -11.67
C GLU A 167 -10.54 8.82 -11.70
N VAL A 168 -11.58 9.31 -11.00
CA VAL A 168 -12.85 8.61 -10.84
C VAL A 168 -13.72 8.76 -12.08
N ALA A 169 -13.92 9.99 -12.60
CA ALA A 169 -14.80 10.24 -13.74
C ALA A 169 -14.27 9.63 -15.06
N TYR A 170 -12.97 9.52 -15.20
CA TYR A 170 -12.32 8.94 -16.39
C TYR A 170 -11.68 7.58 -16.11
N GLY A 171 -12.16 6.86 -15.11
CA GLY A 171 -11.57 5.62 -14.63
C GLY A 171 -11.39 4.54 -15.71
N GLU A 172 -12.34 4.38 -16.62
CA GLU A 172 -12.23 3.43 -17.74
C GLU A 172 -11.13 3.84 -18.73
N ILE A 173 -11.09 5.12 -19.10
CA ILE A 173 -10.08 5.66 -20.04
C ILE A 173 -8.68 5.56 -19.43
N ASN A 174 -8.56 5.91 -18.16
CA ASN A 174 -7.31 5.87 -17.41
C ASN A 174 -6.94 4.47 -16.92
N ARG A 175 -7.82 3.47 -17.15
CA ARG A 175 -7.66 2.10 -16.62
C ARG A 175 -7.46 2.12 -15.10
N HIS A 176 -8.24 2.95 -14.38
CA HIS A 176 -8.12 3.17 -12.95
C HIS A 176 -9.22 2.46 -12.18
N TYR A 177 -8.86 1.71 -11.14
CA TYR A 177 -9.78 0.86 -10.38
C TYR A 177 -10.75 1.63 -9.48
N ARG A 178 -10.47 2.89 -9.12
CA ARG A 178 -11.26 3.64 -8.14
C ARG A 178 -12.71 3.86 -8.56
N GLN A 179 -12.99 4.10 -9.83
CA GLN A 179 -14.36 4.29 -10.32
C GLN A 179 -15.28 3.14 -9.91
N ARG A 180 -14.89 1.88 -10.16
CA ARG A 180 -15.72 0.74 -9.78
C ARG A 180 -15.91 0.59 -8.28
N ASN A 181 -14.93 1.03 -7.48
CA ASN A 181 -15.08 1.05 -6.03
C ASN A 181 -16.09 2.10 -5.59
N TYR A 182 -16.02 3.32 -6.09
CA TYR A 182 -16.94 4.40 -5.76
C TYR A 182 -18.38 4.11 -6.22
N LEU A 183 -18.58 3.45 -7.37
CA LEU A 183 -19.90 3.04 -7.86
C LEU A 183 -20.55 1.95 -6.99
N ASN A 184 -19.77 1.13 -6.32
CA ASN A 184 -20.29 -0.05 -5.61
C ASN A 184 -20.22 0.06 -4.08
N ARG A 185 -19.63 1.14 -3.53
CA ARG A 185 -19.37 1.27 -2.10
C ARG A 185 -19.68 2.71 -1.62
N ASN A 186 -20.62 2.82 -0.68
CA ASN A 186 -20.86 4.05 0.05
C ASN A 186 -20.16 3.99 1.42
N CYS A 187 -18.90 4.32 1.46
CA CYS A 187 -18.07 4.30 2.67
C CYS A 187 -16.90 5.27 2.53
N GLU A 188 -16.20 5.54 3.62
CA GLU A 188 -14.87 6.11 3.56
C GLU A 188 -13.96 5.10 2.84
N ASN A 189 -13.52 5.45 1.64
CA ASN A 189 -12.73 4.55 0.79
C ASN A 189 -11.21 4.63 1.06
N TYR A 190 -10.76 5.62 1.84
CA TYR A 190 -9.35 5.90 2.03
C TYR A 190 -9.00 6.45 3.44
N PRO A 191 -9.41 5.76 4.53
CA PRO A 191 -9.28 6.29 5.89
C PRO A 191 -7.86 6.20 6.46
N THR A 192 -6.93 5.59 5.75
CA THR A 192 -5.61 5.24 6.31
C THR A 192 -4.73 6.45 6.57
N HIS A 193 -4.83 7.49 5.75
CA HIS A 193 -3.99 8.67 5.86
C HIS A 193 -4.28 9.52 7.11
N GLU A 194 -5.52 9.62 7.54
CA GLU A 194 -5.89 10.28 8.79
C GLU A 194 -5.82 9.33 9.99
N LEU A 195 -6.35 8.11 9.84
CA LEU A 195 -6.42 7.15 10.94
C LEU A 195 -5.03 6.62 11.35
N GLY A 196 -4.14 6.44 10.42
CA GLY A 196 -2.79 5.91 10.68
C GLY A 196 -2.00 6.75 11.68
N PRO A 197 -1.77 8.05 11.43
CA PRO A 197 -1.11 8.96 12.37
C PRO A 197 -1.82 9.05 13.71
N ILE A 198 -3.15 9.16 13.73
CA ILE A 198 -3.98 9.21 14.96
C ILE A 198 -3.79 7.92 15.76
N ALA A 199 -3.85 6.76 15.14
CA ALA A 199 -3.66 5.48 15.81
C ALA A 199 -2.26 5.35 16.44
N LYS A 200 -1.22 5.90 15.77
CA LYS A 200 0.14 5.95 16.33
C LYS A 200 0.24 6.88 17.54
N VAL A 201 -0.35 8.07 17.45
CA VAL A 201 -0.36 9.06 18.54
C VAL A 201 -1.09 8.50 19.76
N LEU A 202 -2.25 7.87 19.56
CA LEU A 202 -3.03 7.25 20.62
C LEU A 202 -2.51 5.90 21.10
N GLY A 203 -1.48 5.33 20.47
CA GLY A 203 -0.91 4.04 20.83
C GLY A 203 -1.88 2.87 20.65
N ILE A 204 -2.76 2.93 19.64
CA ILE A 204 -3.70 1.85 19.33
C ILE A 204 -2.94 0.56 19.03
N ASN A 205 -3.38 -0.54 19.64
CA ASN A 205 -2.72 -1.85 19.66
C ASN A 205 -1.29 -1.84 20.26
N ARG A 206 -0.93 -0.76 21.00
CA ARG A 206 0.36 -0.60 21.69
C ARG A 206 0.16 -0.03 23.10
N GLY A 207 -0.80 -0.56 23.83
CA GLY A 207 -1.21 -0.12 25.16
C GLY A 207 -2.64 0.44 25.20
N ASN A 208 -3.15 0.93 24.07
CA ASN A 208 -4.54 1.33 23.88
C ASN A 208 -5.25 0.48 22.84
N ARG A 209 -6.58 0.53 22.82
CA ARG A 209 -7.43 -0.15 21.84
C ARG A 209 -8.62 0.70 21.45
N MET A 210 -9.16 0.50 20.27
CA MET A 210 -10.48 1.01 19.90
C MET A 210 -11.57 0.25 20.67
N LEU A 211 -12.56 0.97 21.19
CA LEU A 211 -13.69 0.38 21.90
C LEU A 211 -14.94 0.35 21.03
N SER A 212 -15.13 1.38 20.22
CA SER A 212 -16.29 1.50 19.34
C SER A 212 -15.93 2.33 18.11
N LEU A 213 -16.68 2.12 17.05
CA LEU A 213 -16.65 2.91 15.81
C LEU A 213 -18.08 3.25 15.42
N THR A 214 -18.33 4.51 15.09
CA THR A 214 -19.60 4.94 14.49
C THR A 214 -19.28 5.63 13.17
N SER A 215 -19.99 5.27 12.11
CA SER A 215 -19.89 5.91 10.80
C SER A 215 -21.22 6.52 10.42
N MET A 216 -21.19 7.75 9.91
CA MET A 216 -22.36 8.46 9.42
C MET A 216 -22.03 9.10 8.06
N ALA A 217 -22.96 9.01 7.12
CA ALA A 217 -22.86 9.64 5.82
C ALA A 217 -24.20 10.30 5.48
N SER A 218 -24.16 11.48 4.86
CA SER A 218 -25.36 12.19 4.38
C SER A 218 -26.00 11.51 3.15
N GLY A 219 -25.22 10.75 2.41
CA GLY A 219 -25.65 10.02 1.20
C GLY A 219 -24.51 9.82 0.22
N ALA A 220 -24.76 9.04 -0.83
CA ALA A 220 -23.80 8.78 -1.92
C ALA A 220 -24.02 9.78 -3.06
N TRP A 221 -23.46 10.97 -2.95
CA TRP A 221 -23.72 12.07 -3.88
C TRP A 221 -22.66 12.24 -4.99
N GLY A 222 -21.54 11.57 -4.86
CA GLY A 222 -20.34 11.88 -5.69
C GLY A 222 -20.33 11.31 -7.09
N VAL A 223 -21.03 10.21 -7.35
CA VAL A 223 -21.00 9.46 -8.64
C VAL A 223 -22.39 8.95 -9.08
N ASN A 224 -23.46 9.50 -8.53
CA ASN A 224 -24.83 9.20 -8.95
C ASN A 224 -25.31 10.20 -9.99
#